data_388e43516553e62b6163a99dd554dc2e
#
_entry.id   388e43516553e62b6163a99dd554dc2e
#
_cell.length_a   1.000
_cell.length_b   1.000
_cell.length_c   1.000
_cell.angle_alpha   90.00
_cell.angle_beta   90.00
_cell.angle_gamma   90.00
#
_symmetry.space_group_name_H-M   'P 1'
#
loop_
_entity.id
_entity.type
_entity.pdbx_description
1 polymer ?
#
loop_
_entity_poly.entity_id
_entity_poly.type
_entity_poly.pdbx_seq_one_letter_code
_entity_poly.pdbx_strand_id
1 'polypeptide(L)'
;MKCPKCQRPIDTTGLKPGAPVTCQCGNVVAVPKPGMSRTMLFIIIGAGLVVLACPCLGILSAIAIPNFVRFQARAKQAECNVNLKSLYMGLMTSAQDKQGSELTFSQIRFSPERGNRYSYFLGNGPMEDRSGPQPQGTEQARAIGADTLRFPTLRVYTLEDLPPEVASQVGIEGTCPECEFTVACAGDVDNNPNDTPDVWTVSNMDRTIDGQNVAAGQPYNHVNDVTLD
;
A
#
# COMPACT_ATOMS: atom_id res chain seq x y z
N MET A 1 62.27 -0.09 -25.15
CA MET A 1 61.59 -0.71 -26.33
C MET A 1 62.60 -1.32 -27.28
N LYS A 2 62.19 -2.15 -28.28
CA LYS A 2 63.11 -2.69 -29.30
C LYS A 2 62.95 -1.95 -30.63
N CYS A 3 64.09 -1.70 -31.31
CA CYS A 3 64.06 -1.06 -32.63
C CYS A 3 63.43 -2.00 -33.65
N PRO A 4 62.45 -1.57 -34.48
CA PRO A 4 61.81 -2.43 -35.47
C PRO A 4 62.73 -2.84 -36.61
N LYS A 5 63.82 -2.12 -36.87
CA LYS A 5 64.76 -2.43 -37.97
C LYS A 5 65.88 -3.39 -37.56
N CYS A 6 66.48 -3.24 -36.37
CA CYS A 6 67.63 -4.04 -35.95
C CYS A 6 67.38 -4.83 -34.67
N GLN A 7 66.23 -4.74 -34.05
CA GLN A 7 65.76 -5.41 -32.83
C GLN A 7 66.60 -5.12 -31.57
N ARG A 8 67.56 -4.20 -31.63
CA ARG A 8 68.37 -3.80 -30.46
C ARG A 8 67.47 -3.02 -29.45
N PRO A 9 67.76 -3.17 -28.15
CA PRO A 9 67.06 -2.41 -27.13
C PRO A 9 67.36 -0.92 -27.27
N ILE A 10 66.31 -0.08 -27.21
CA ILE A 10 66.42 1.39 -27.13
C ILE A 10 66.02 1.78 -25.74
N ASP A 11 66.89 2.51 -25.03
CA ASP A 11 66.52 3.10 -23.74
C ASP A 11 65.58 4.30 -23.97
N THR A 12 64.41 4.22 -23.31
CA THR A 12 63.40 5.26 -23.37
C THR A 12 63.15 5.93 -22.03
N THR A 13 64.02 5.63 -21.05
CA THR A 13 63.93 6.14 -19.69
C THR A 13 64.00 7.69 -19.69
N GLY A 14 63.04 8.34 -19.10
CA GLY A 14 62.99 9.83 -19.01
C GLY A 14 62.49 10.55 -20.27
N LEU A 15 62.14 9.85 -21.35
CA LEU A 15 61.62 10.45 -22.56
C LEU A 15 60.11 10.58 -22.56
N LYS A 16 59.60 11.70 -23.09
CA LYS A 16 58.13 11.92 -23.19
C LYS A 16 57.53 10.96 -24.24
N PRO A 17 56.32 10.47 -24.03
CA PRO A 17 55.59 9.67 -25.04
C PRO A 17 55.45 10.45 -26.36
N GLY A 18 55.81 9.81 -27.46
CA GLY A 18 55.80 10.43 -28.79
C GLY A 18 57.12 11.10 -29.19
N ALA A 19 58.10 11.24 -28.29
CA ALA A 19 59.41 11.80 -28.62
C ALA A 19 60.18 10.92 -29.64
N PRO A 20 60.82 11.49 -30.65
CA PRO A 20 61.65 10.73 -31.59
C PRO A 20 62.97 10.31 -30.92
N VAL A 21 63.32 9.03 -31.02
CA VAL A 21 64.61 8.45 -30.53
C VAL A 21 65.34 7.82 -31.69
N THR A 22 66.59 8.17 -31.87
CA THR A 22 67.43 7.61 -32.93
C THR A 22 68.17 6.38 -32.41
N CYS A 23 67.94 5.22 -33.04
CA CYS A 23 68.68 4.00 -32.75
C CYS A 23 70.11 4.06 -33.32
N GLN A 24 71.06 3.29 -32.75
CA GLN A 24 72.38 3.18 -33.27
C GLN A 24 72.51 2.73 -34.74
N CYS A 25 71.44 2.12 -35.29
CA CYS A 25 71.33 1.78 -36.71
C CYS A 25 70.87 2.91 -37.62
N GLY A 26 70.70 4.14 -37.11
CA GLY A 26 70.22 5.31 -37.84
C GLY A 26 68.68 5.41 -37.97
N ASN A 27 67.95 4.41 -37.47
CA ASN A 27 66.47 4.42 -37.57
C ASN A 27 65.85 5.28 -36.45
N VAL A 28 64.95 6.18 -36.79
CA VAL A 28 64.23 7.05 -35.84
C VAL A 28 62.92 6.39 -35.50
N VAL A 29 62.66 6.17 -34.19
CA VAL A 29 61.44 5.53 -33.67
C VAL A 29 60.81 6.44 -32.64
N ALA A 30 59.50 6.65 -32.70
CA ALA A 30 58.81 7.39 -31.67
C ALA A 30 58.55 6.54 -30.44
N VAL A 31 58.72 7.11 -29.25
CA VAL A 31 58.38 6.46 -27.97
C VAL A 31 56.90 6.16 -27.96
N PRO A 32 56.49 4.90 -27.73
CA PRO A 32 55.09 4.53 -27.75
C PRO A 32 54.31 5.29 -26.65
N LYS A 33 53.13 5.81 -27.02
CA LYS A 33 52.21 6.40 -26.06
C LYS A 33 51.65 5.27 -25.19
N PRO A 34 51.56 5.48 -23.86
CA PRO A 34 50.89 4.49 -23.03
C PRO A 34 49.43 4.33 -23.49
N GLY A 35 49.12 3.14 -23.95
CA GLY A 35 47.75 2.80 -24.28
C GLY A 35 46.92 2.77 -23.00
N MET A 36 45.65 3.10 -23.11
CA MET A 36 44.72 3.01 -21.99
C MET A 36 44.63 1.57 -21.49
N SER A 37 44.90 1.33 -20.20
CA SER A 37 44.83 -0.01 -19.67
C SER A 37 43.37 -0.53 -19.74
N ARG A 38 43.20 -1.82 -19.96
CA ARG A 38 41.90 -2.49 -19.98
C ARG A 38 41.11 -2.20 -18.69
N THR A 39 41.81 -2.14 -17.56
CA THR A 39 41.23 -1.81 -16.25
C THR A 39 40.68 -0.39 -16.25
N MET A 40 41.38 0.60 -16.79
CA MET A 40 40.92 1.98 -16.86
C MET A 40 39.73 2.11 -17.79
N LEU A 41 39.69 1.37 -18.89
CA LEU A 41 38.54 1.30 -19.78
C LEU A 41 37.30 0.77 -19.07
N PHE A 42 37.43 -0.32 -18.29
CA PHE A 42 36.32 -0.88 -17.52
C PHE A 42 35.83 0.08 -16.43
N ILE A 43 36.74 0.82 -15.77
CA ILE A 43 36.34 1.84 -14.78
C ILE A 43 35.55 2.96 -15.44
N ILE A 44 35.99 3.46 -16.59
CA ILE A 44 35.29 4.55 -17.31
C ILE A 44 33.92 4.09 -17.80
N ILE A 45 33.82 2.87 -18.36
CA ILE A 45 32.55 2.31 -18.80
C ILE A 45 31.60 2.10 -17.60
N GLY A 46 32.11 1.53 -16.50
CA GLY A 46 31.34 1.33 -15.28
C GLY A 46 30.83 2.64 -14.67
N ALA A 47 31.70 3.65 -14.58
CA ALA A 47 31.32 4.99 -14.10
C ALA A 47 30.27 5.64 -15.02
N GLY A 48 30.44 5.52 -16.33
CA GLY A 48 29.46 6.00 -17.31
C GLY A 48 28.09 5.36 -17.19
N LEU A 49 28.05 4.04 -16.99
CA LEU A 49 26.81 3.30 -16.76
C LEU A 49 26.10 3.74 -15.47
N VAL A 50 26.83 3.95 -14.39
CA VAL A 50 26.27 4.43 -13.13
C VAL A 50 25.67 5.84 -13.30
N VAL A 51 26.39 6.76 -13.95
CA VAL A 51 25.92 8.14 -14.19
C VAL A 51 24.66 8.17 -15.06
N LEU A 52 24.54 7.25 -16.01
CA LEU A 52 23.33 7.15 -16.86
C LEU A 52 22.17 6.44 -16.14
N ALA A 53 22.45 5.43 -15.33
CA ALA A 53 21.42 4.66 -14.63
C ALA A 53 20.78 5.42 -13.45
N CYS A 54 21.58 6.22 -12.70
CA CYS A 54 21.08 6.97 -11.55
C CYS A 54 19.86 7.89 -11.85
N PRO A 55 19.90 8.77 -12.86
CA PRO A 55 18.74 9.62 -13.15
C PRO A 55 17.54 8.82 -13.65
N CYS A 56 17.74 7.75 -14.40
CA CYS A 56 16.64 6.89 -14.85
C CYS A 56 15.95 6.20 -13.66
N LEU A 57 16.72 5.67 -12.72
CA LEU A 57 16.17 5.05 -11.50
C LEU A 57 15.48 6.09 -10.62
N GLY A 58 16.01 7.31 -10.52
CA GLY A 58 15.38 8.41 -9.79
C GLY A 58 14.00 8.78 -10.35
N ILE A 59 13.88 8.93 -11.66
CA ILE A 59 12.61 9.26 -12.34
C ILE A 59 11.62 8.09 -12.18
N LEU A 60 12.05 6.86 -12.39
CA LEU A 60 11.20 5.68 -12.19
C LEU A 60 10.68 5.57 -10.76
N SER A 61 11.54 5.81 -9.76
CA SER A 61 11.16 5.78 -8.36
C SER A 61 10.16 6.88 -8.01
N ALA A 62 10.34 8.09 -8.54
CA ALA A 62 9.43 9.21 -8.32
C ALA A 62 8.00 8.94 -8.82
N ILE A 63 7.84 8.10 -9.84
CA ILE A 63 6.53 7.71 -10.37
C ILE A 63 6.02 6.43 -9.68
N ALA A 64 6.91 5.47 -9.44
CA ALA A 64 6.52 4.16 -8.94
C ALA A 64 6.11 4.19 -7.47
N ILE A 65 6.80 4.95 -6.61
CA ILE A 65 6.52 4.99 -5.17
C ILE A 65 5.12 5.53 -4.87
N PRO A 66 4.68 6.71 -5.37
CA PRO A 66 3.32 7.20 -5.08
C PRO A 66 2.23 6.28 -5.63
N ASN A 67 2.44 5.70 -6.81
CA ASN A 67 1.47 4.76 -7.37
C ASN A 67 1.38 3.46 -6.55
N PHE A 68 2.51 2.98 -6.02
CA PHE A 68 2.53 1.80 -5.18
C PHE A 68 1.82 2.03 -3.84
N VAL A 69 2.03 3.19 -3.20
CA VAL A 69 1.32 3.57 -1.97
C VAL A 69 -0.19 3.62 -2.19
N ARG A 70 -0.65 4.27 -3.26
CA ARG A 70 -2.08 4.30 -3.63
C ARG A 70 -2.64 2.90 -3.92
N PHE A 71 -1.86 2.03 -4.54
CA PHE A 71 -2.26 0.66 -4.78
C PHE A 71 -2.42 -0.13 -3.49
N GLN A 72 -1.50 0.05 -2.54
CA GLN A 72 -1.60 -0.56 -1.21
C GLN A 72 -2.83 -0.05 -0.44
N ALA A 73 -3.12 1.25 -0.48
CA ALA A 73 -4.30 1.83 0.15
C ALA A 73 -5.59 1.23 -0.43
N ARG A 74 -5.71 1.14 -1.76
CA ARG A 74 -6.85 0.48 -2.43
C ARG A 74 -6.97 -1.01 -2.07
N ALA A 75 -5.86 -1.71 -1.90
CA ALA A 75 -5.88 -3.10 -1.45
C ALA A 75 -6.44 -3.24 -0.02
N LYS A 76 -6.12 -2.28 0.87
CA LYS A 76 -6.73 -2.22 2.20
C LYS A 76 -8.24 -1.95 2.14
N GLN A 77 -8.70 -1.03 1.26
CA GLN A 77 -10.14 -0.78 1.05
C GLN A 77 -10.90 -2.01 0.57
N ALA A 78 -10.26 -2.90 -0.19
CA ALA A 78 -10.88 -4.14 -0.63
C ALA A 78 -11.28 -5.04 0.54
N GLU A 79 -10.55 -5.01 1.65
CA GLU A 79 -10.91 -5.74 2.88
C GLU A 79 -12.27 -5.31 3.40
N CYS A 80 -12.51 -3.99 3.57
CA CYS A 80 -13.80 -3.50 4.01
C CYS A 80 -14.92 -3.88 3.04
N ASN A 81 -14.72 -3.66 1.75
CA ASN A 81 -15.74 -3.93 0.72
C ASN A 81 -16.19 -5.40 0.73
N VAL A 82 -15.25 -6.35 0.82
CA VAL A 82 -15.54 -7.79 0.87
C VAL A 82 -16.26 -8.15 2.18
N ASN A 83 -15.78 -7.62 3.30
CA ASN A 83 -16.36 -7.90 4.60
C ASN A 83 -17.76 -7.28 4.76
N LEU A 84 -18.01 -6.08 4.23
CA LEU A 84 -19.35 -5.48 4.22
C LEU A 84 -20.34 -6.31 3.40
N LYS A 85 -19.93 -6.84 2.25
CA LYS A 85 -20.79 -7.76 1.47
C LYS A 85 -21.10 -9.06 2.24
N SER A 86 -20.10 -9.62 2.91
CA SER A 86 -20.28 -10.80 3.75
C SER A 86 -21.22 -10.50 4.93
N LEU A 87 -21.03 -9.36 5.58
CA LEU A 87 -21.87 -8.87 6.66
C LEU A 87 -23.32 -8.65 6.20
N TYR A 88 -23.53 -8.01 5.05
CA TYR A 88 -24.81 -7.84 4.43
C TYR A 88 -25.54 -9.16 4.20
N MET A 89 -24.85 -10.15 3.61
CA MET A 89 -25.43 -11.48 3.37
C MET A 89 -25.77 -12.19 4.66
N GLY A 90 -24.92 -12.08 5.69
CA GLY A 90 -25.18 -12.64 7.02
C GLY A 90 -26.42 -12.02 7.67
N LEU A 91 -26.57 -10.69 7.57
CA LEU A 91 -27.76 -9.98 8.07
C LEU A 91 -29.02 -10.37 7.32
N MET A 92 -29.00 -10.38 5.99
CA MET A 92 -30.16 -10.79 5.17
C MET A 92 -30.66 -12.19 5.55
N THR A 93 -29.74 -13.13 5.77
CA THR A 93 -30.09 -14.50 6.19
C THR A 93 -30.63 -14.52 7.62
N SER A 94 -29.96 -13.84 8.56
CA SER A 94 -30.34 -13.87 9.97
C SER A 94 -31.63 -13.09 10.24
N ALA A 95 -31.89 -12.03 9.48
CA ALA A 95 -33.12 -11.26 9.57
C ALA A 95 -34.37 -12.08 9.18
N GLN A 96 -34.23 -13.06 8.29
CA GLN A 96 -35.34 -13.97 7.92
C GLN A 96 -35.64 -15.00 9.01
N ASP A 97 -34.61 -15.44 9.72
CA ASP A 97 -34.72 -16.52 10.71
C ASP A 97 -35.06 -16.03 12.13
N LYS A 98 -34.77 -14.77 12.44
CA LYS A 98 -34.88 -14.23 13.79
C LYS A 98 -35.79 -13.02 13.84
N GLN A 99 -36.73 -13.04 14.77
CA GLN A 99 -37.55 -11.87 15.11
C GLN A 99 -36.80 -11.02 16.14
N GLY A 100 -36.54 -9.76 15.81
CA GLY A 100 -35.92 -8.80 16.71
C GLY A 100 -35.16 -7.70 15.98
N SER A 101 -34.91 -6.59 16.69
CA SER A 101 -34.13 -5.44 16.19
C SER A 101 -32.69 -5.40 16.69
N GLU A 102 -32.33 -6.30 17.61
CA GLU A 102 -31.01 -6.31 18.26
C GLU A 102 -30.17 -7.50 17.84
N LEU A 103 -29.77 -7.53 16.59
CA LEU A 103 -28.83 -8.55 16.12
C LEU A 103 -27.38 -8.20 16.52
N THR A 104 -26.63 -9.22 16.94
CA THR A 104 -25.20 -9.13 17.25
C THR A 104 -24.36 -9.83 16.19
N PHE A 105 -23.06 -9.55 16.15
CA PHE A 105 -22.15 -10.23 15.21
C PHE A 105 -22.12 -11.75 15.42
N SER A 106 -22.21 -12.22 16.65
CA SER A 106 -22.29 -13.63 16.97
C SER A 106 -23.55 -14.29 16.38
N GLN A 107 -24.69 -13.60 16.47
CA GLN A 107 -25.97 -14.10 15.96
C GLN A 107 -26.03 -14.20 14.43
N ILE A 108 -25.41 -13.24 13.74
CA ILE A 108 -25.30 -13.25 12.27
C ILE A 108 -24.10 -14.09 11.77
N ARG A 109 -23.33 -14.70 12.68
CA ARG A 109 -22.15 -15.52 12.41
C ARG A 109 -21.10 -14.80 11.54
N PHE A 110 -20.96 -13.50 11.76
CA PHE A 110 -19.92 -12.72 11.10
C PHE A 110 -18.76 -12.49 12.05
N SER A 111 -17.56 -12.81 11.59
CA SER A 111 -16.30 -12.45 12.24
C SER A 111 -15.26 -12.30 11.15
N PRO A 112 -14.70 -11.09 10.95
CA PRO A 112 -13.60 -10.93 10.02
C PRO A 112 -12.37 -11.72 10.48
N GLU A 113 -11.53 -12.13 9.55
CA GLU A 113 -10.30 -12.85 9.89
C GLU A 113 -9.41 -11.99 10.80
N ARG A 114 -8.55 -12.66 11.58
CA ARG A 114 -7.55 -11.98 12.41
C ARG A 114 -6.56 -11.22 11.54
N GLY A 115 -6.31 -9.97 11.93
CA GLY A 115 -5.54 -9.01 11.15
C GLY A 115 -6.43 -8.07 10.33
N ASN A 116 -7.72 -7.94 10.70
CA ASN A 116 -8.59 -6.92 10.14
C ASN A 116 -8.07 -5.52 10.49
N ARG A 117 -8.07 -4.66 9.48
CA ARG A 117 -7.62 -3.25 9.61
C ARG A 117 -8.77 -2.29 9.87
N TYR A 118 -9.98 -2.73 9.61
CA TYR A 118 -11.20 -1.94 9.77
C TYR A 118 -11.95 -2.32 11.04
N SER A 119 -12.56 -1.32 11.67
CA SER A 119 -13.65 -1.53 12.62
C SER A 119 -14.97 -1.70 11.85
N TYR A 120 -15.87 -2.56 12.33
CA TYR A 120 -17.15 -2.87 11.71
C TYR A 120 -18.28 -2.55 12.67
N PHE A 121 -19.42 -2.02 12.18
CA PHE A 121 -20.52 -1.53 12.99
C PHE A 121 -21.88 -2.06 12.50
N LEU A 122 -22.65 -2.65 13.42
CA LEU A 122 -24.06 -2.98 13.26
C LEU A 122 -24.97 -1.91 13.86
N GLY A 123 -24.43 -0.95 14.59
CA GLY A 123 -25.12 0.09 15.33
C GLY A 123 -24.43 0.36 16.68
N ASN A 124 -25.10 1.16 17.53
CA ASN A 124 -24.61 1.38 18.88
C ASN A 124 -24.60 0.10 19.70
N GLY A 125 -23.57 -0.08 20.52
CA GLY A 125 -23.44 -1.21 21.42
C GLY A 125 -22.02 -1.61 21.72
N PRO A 126 -21.82 -2.70 22.47
CA PRO A 126 -20.50 -3.17 22.86
C PRO A 126 -19.64 -3.50 21.65
N MET A 127 -18.34 -3.18 21.78
CA MET A 127 -17.33 -3.49 20.78
C MET A 127 -16.53 -4.72 21.16
N GLU A 128 -16.36 -5.66 20.25
CA GLU A 128 -15.41 -6.76 20.38
C GLU A 128 -13.98 -6.20 20.34
N ASP A 129 -13.22 -6.48 21.39
CA ASP A 129 -11.80 -6.10 21.48
C ASP A 129 -10.91 -7.17 20.85
N ARG A 130 -10.00 -6.73 19.96
CA ARG A 130 -9.02 -7.54 19.25
C ARG A 130 -7.57 -7.19 19.57
N SER A 131 -7.33 -6.55 20.70
CA SER A 131 -5.97 -6.25 21.19
C SER A 131 -5.25 -7.47 21.78
N GLY A 132 -6.01 -8.49 22.19
CA GLY A 132 -5.50 -9.73 22.79
C GLY A 132 -5.38 -10.90 21.80
N PRO A 133 -4.79 -12.03 22.24
CA PRO A 133 -4.64 -13.25 21.42
C PRO A 133 -6.00 -13.88 21.05
N GLN A 134 -7.02 -13.64 21.86
CA GLN A 134 -8.40 -14.04 21.58
C GLN A 134 -9.31 -12.81 21.62
N PRO A 135 -10.30 -12.70 20.71
CA PRO A 135 -11.31 -11.65 20.78
C PRO A 135 -12.08 -11.70 22.10
N GLN A 136 -12.41 -10.52 22.64
CA GLN A 136 -13.19 -10.40 23.87
C GLN A 136 -14.49 -9.63 23.63
N GLY A 137 -15.55 -10.01 24.34
CA GLY A 137 -16.85 -9.36 24.22
C GLY A 137 -17.67 -9.79 22.98
N THR A 138 -17.31 -10.87 22.32
CA THR A 138 -17.88 -11.31 21.03
C THR A 138 -19.37 -11.59 21.07
N GLU A 139 -19.92 -12.13 22.17
CA GLU A 139 -21.33 -12.57 22.22
C GLU A 139 -22.34 -11.43 22.09
N GLN A 140 -22.03 -10.28 22.68
CA GLN A 140 -22.91 -9.11 22.71
C GLN A 140 -22.45 -8.00 21.74
N ALA A 141 -21.39 -8.25 20.96
CA ALA A 141 -20.77 -7.25 20.13
C ALA A 141 -21.71 -6.76 19.03
N ARG A 142 -21.86 -5.44 18.94
CA ARG A 142 -22.47 -4.70 17.84
C ARG A 142 -21.45 -3.87 17.07
N ALA A 143 -20.22 -3.84 17.54
CA ALA A 143 -19.05 -3.35 16.83
C ALA A 143 -17.91 -4.36 16.95
N ILE A 144 -17.01 -4.40 15.98
CA ILE A 144 -15.78 -5.19 16.01
C ILE A 144 -14.63 -4.21 15.76
N GLY A 145 -13.67 -4.15 16.69
CA GLY A 145 -12.49 -3.30 16.56
C GLY A 145 -11.47 -3.84 15.54
N ALA A 146 -10.59 -2.96 15.08
CA ALA A 146 -9.41 -3.37 14.31
C ALA A 146 -8.48 -4.26 15.16
N ASP A 147 -7.75 -5.17 14.51
CA ASP A 147 -6.83 -6.09 15.19
C ASP A 147 -5.51 -5.39 15.55
N THR A 148 -5.49 -4.74 16.70
CA THR A 148 -4.33 -4.03 17.23
C THR A 148 -3.25 -4.97 17.78
N LEU A 149 -3.54 -6.24 17.99
CA LEU A 149 -2.51 -7.23 18.30
C LEU A 149 -1.56 -7.42 17.11
N ARG A 150 -2.12 -7.53 15.91
CA ARG A 150 -1.31 -7.68 14.68
C ARG A 150 -0.78 -6.36 14.14
N PHE A 151 -1.51 -5.30 14.35
CA PHE A 151 -1.17 -3.95 13.88
C PHE A 151 -1.26 -2.94 15.01
N PRO A 152 -0.26 -2.86 15.91
CA PRO A 152 -0.31 -2.04 17.11
C PRO A 152 -0.43 -0.53 16.86
N THR A 153 -0.14 -0.08 15.65
CA THR A 153 -0.22 1.34 15.27
C THR A 153 -1.59 1.74 14.72
N LEU A 154 -2.49 0.76 14.46
CA LEU A 154 -3.82 1.08 13.98
C LEU A 154 -4.66 1.72 15.07
N ARG A 155 -5.43 2.73 14.68
CA ARG A 155 -6.49 3.28 15.51
C ARG A 155 -7.72 2.38 15.44
N VAL A 156 -8.32 2.11 16.58
CA VAL A 156 -9.66 1.49 16.66
C VAL A 156 -10.67 2.61 16.58
N TYR A 157 -11.46 2.63 15.53
CA TYR A 157 -12.52 3.62 15.36
C TYR A 157 -13.79 3.15 16.05
N THR A 158 -14.54 4.10 16.58
CA THR A 158 -15.88 3.94 17.16
C THR A 158 -16.93 4.52 16.21
N LEU A 159 -18.21 4.31 16.48
CA LEU A 159 -19.28 4.90 15.69
C LEU A 159 -19.27 6.44 15.74
N GLU A 160 -18.78 7.01 16.84
CA GLU A 160 -18.66 8.47 17.06
C GLU A 160 -17.55 9.11 16.19
N ASP A 161 -16.60 8.31 15.71
CA ASP A 161 -15.52 8.80 14.84
C ASP A 161 -15.98 8.92 13.35
N LEU A 162 -17.14 8.37 13.02
CA LEU A 162 -17.71 8.47 11.67
C LEU A 162 -18.35 9.85 11.45
N PRO A 163 -18.46 10.33 10.20
CA PRO A 163 -19.25 11.51 9.90
C PRO A 163 -20.65 11.40 10.50
N PRO A 164 -21.17 12.45 11.17
CA PRO A 164 -22.46 12.38 11.88
C PRO A 164 -23.64 11.91 11.01
N GLU A 165 -23.63 12.30 9.73
CA GLU A 165 -24.63 11.89 8.74
C GLU A 165 -24.56 10.40 8.41
N VAL A 166 -23.38 9.77 8.53
CA VAL A 166 -23.20 8.32 8.36
C VAL A 166 -23.53 7.60 9.65
N ALA A 167 -22.99 8.07 10.78
CA ALA A 167 -23.19 7.46 12.09
C ALA A 167 -24.68 7.34 12.46
N SER A 168 -25.48 8.37 12.13
CA SER A 168 -26.93 8.38 12.39
C SER A 168 -27.73 7.35 11.58
N GLN A 169 -27.19 6.86 10.46
CA GLN A 169 -27.85 5.86 9.61
C GLN A 169 -27.45 4.42 9.97
N VAL A 170 -26.35 4.25 10.74
CA VAL A 170 -25.83 2.92 11.06
C VAL A 170 -26.66 2.28 12.17
N GLY A 171 -27.34 1.22 11.82
CA GLY A 171 -28.20 0.50 12.76
C GLY A 171 -29.16 -0.46 12.06
N ILE A 172 -30.04 -1.04 12.86
CA ILE A 172 -31.16 -1.89 12.43
C ILE A 172 -32.43 -1.23 12.93
N GLU A 173 -33.29 -0.86 12.04
CA GLU A 173 -34.58 -0.19 12.32
C GLU A 173 -35.75 -1.13 12.03
N GLY A 174 -36.79 -1.06 12.86
CA GLY A 174 -37.94 -1.93 12.76
C GLY A 174 -37.70 -3.32 13.35
N THR A 175 -38.60 -4.23 13.06
CA THR A 175 -38.55 -5.63 13.53
C THR A 175 -38.35 -6.56 12.36
N CYS A 176 -37.30 -7.38 12.39
CA CYS A 176 -37.05 -8.37 11.34
C CYS A 176 -38.17 -9.44 11.30
N PRO A 177 -38.55 -9.94 10.14
CA PRO A 177 -37.83 -9.88 8.84
C PRO A 177 -38.01 -8.58 8.03
N GLU A 178 -38.90 -7.70 8.38
CA GLU A 178 -39.19 -6.45 7.63
C GLU A 178 -38.35 -5.27 8.13
N CYS A 179 -37.20 -5.55 8.74
CA CYS A 179 -36.30 -4.52 9.25
C CYS A 179 -35.46 -3.88 8.14
N GLU A 180 -35.17 -2.60 8.31
CA GLU A 180 -34.20 -1.87 7.51
C GLU A 180 -32.86 -1.87 8.25
N PHE A 181 -31.76 -2.01 7.55
CA PHE A 181 -30.44 -1.92 8.17
C PHE A 181 -29.42 -1.21 7.29
N THR A 182 -28.55 -0.50 7.94
CA THR A 182 -27.34 0.06 7.36
C THR A 182 -26.18 -0.30 8.28
N VAL A 183 -25.13 -0.89 7.71
CA VAL A 183 -23.91 -1.27 8.42
C VAL A 183 -22.71 -0.55 7.83
N ALA A 184 -21.69 -0.32 8.65
CA ALA A 184 -20.53 0.46 8.26
C ALA A 184 -19.22 -0.25 8.60
N CYS A 185 -18.16 0.17 7.95
CA CYS A 185 -16.78 -0.03 8.40
C CYS A 185 -16.03 1.29 8.38
N ALA A 186 -15.04 1.42 9.26
CA ALA A 186 -14.11 2.55 9.29
C ALA A 186 -12.68 2.05 9.52
N GLY A 187 -11.72 2.60 8.80
CA GLY A 187 -10.31 2.20 8.91
C GLY A 187 -9.36 3.26 8.37
N ASP A 188 -8.09 3.14 8.74
CA ASP A 188 -6.99 3.97 8.27
C ASP A 188 -6.27 3.24 7.13
N VAL A 189 -6.30 3.80 5.92
CA VAL A 189 -5.69 3.17 4.75
C VAL A 189 -4.38 3.82 4.33
N ASP A 190 -4.14 5.06 4.68
CA ASP A 190 -2.92 5.80 4.35
C ASP A 190 -1.87 5.76 5.47
N ASN A 191 -2.23 5.26 6.67
CA ASN A 191 -1.49 5.21 7.93
C ASN A 191 -1.30 6.58 8.60
N ASN A 192 -2.30 7.46 8.45
CA ASN A 192 -2.40 8.72 9.17
C ASN A 192 -3.56 8.69 10.17
N PRO A 193 -3.38 8.21 11.40
CA PRO A 193 -4.47 8.03 12.37
C PRO A 193 -5.09 9.34 12.88
N ASN A 194 -4.59 10.51 12.43
CA ASN A 194 -5.03 11.83 12.88
C ASN A 194 -6.05 12.49 11.93
N ASP A 195 -6.27 11.91 10.76
CA ASP A 195 -7.25 12.41 9.80
C ASP A 195 -8.60 11.65 9.86
N THR A 196 -9.46 11.92 8.89
CA THR A 196 -10.76 11.27 8.79
C THR A 196 -10.57 9.85 8.25
N PRO A 197 -11.16 8.81 8.90
CA PRO A 197 -11.01 7.43 8.44
C PRO A 197 -11.67 7.20 7.07
N ASP A 198 -11.21 6.21 6.35
CA ASP A 198 -11.91 5.63 5.20
C ASP A 198 -13.22 4.98 5.69
N VAL A 199 -14.36 5.46 5.19
CA VAL A 199 -15.68 5.05 5.68
C VAL A 199 -16.55 4.52 4.56
N TRP A 200 -17.05 3.30 4.76
CA TRP A 200 -17.98 2.65 3.84
C TRP A 200 -19.23 2.19 4.54
N THR A 201 -20.34 2.18 3.81
CA THR A 201 -21.60 1.60 4.27
C THR A 201 -22.21 0.68 3.24
N VAL A 202 -23.04 -0.25 3.72
CA VAL A 202 -24.00 -1.02 2.89
C VAL A 202 -25.34 -1.09 3.59
N SER A 203 -26.43 -1.02 2.83
CA SER A 203 -27.81 -1.07 3.34
C SER A 203 -28.63 -2.07 2.55
N ASN A 204 -29.72 -2.57 3.15
CA ASN A 204 -30.74 -3.34 2.43
C ASN A 204 -31.79 -2.48 1.71
N MET A 205 -31.61 -1.15 1.77
CA MET A 205 -32.47 -0.19 1.08
C MET A 205 -31.73 0.46 -0.09
N ASP A 206 -32.45 0.81 -1.15
CA ASP A 206 -31.95 1.70 -2.18
C ASP A 206 -31.81 3.12 -1.60
N ARG A 207 -30.67 3.75 -1.81
CA ARG A 207 -30.35 5.07 -1.25
C ARG A 207 -29.88 6.02 -2.35
N THR A 208 -30.12 7.31 -2.14
CA THR A 208 -29.48 8.37 -2.94
C THR A 208 -28.48 9.09 -2.05
N ILE A 209 -27.20 8.96 -2.37
CA ILE A 209 -26.07 9.52 -1.61
C ILE A 209 -25.28 10.41 -2.57
N ASP A 210 -25.08 11.68 -2.23
CA ASP A 210 -24.36 12.66 -3.06
C ASP A 210 -24.90 12.73 -4.51
N GLY A 211 -26.22 12.56 -4.68
CA GLY A 211 -26.88 12.54 -5.98
C GLY A 211 -26.70 11.25 -6.79
N GLN A 212 -26.06 10.23 -6.23
CA GLN A 212 -25.87 8.92 -6.85
C GLN A 212 -26.87 7.90 -6.29
N ASN A 213 -27.47 7.11 -7.16
CA ASN A 213 -28.32 6.00 -6.73
C ASN A 213 -27.45 4.81 -6.36
N VAL A 214 -27.54 4.39 -5.10
CA VAL A 214 -26.84 3.23 -4.52
C VAL A 214 -27.87 2.14 -4.26
N ALA A 215 -27.78 1.06 -5.00
CA ALA A 215 -28.71 -0.05 -4.85
C ALA A 215 -28.51 -0.82 -3.53
N ALA A 216 -29.56 -1.46 -3.05
CA ALA A 216 -29.50 -2.37 -1.90
C ALA A 216 -28.38 -3.41 -2.08
N GLY A 217 -27.59 -3.62 -1.03
CA GLY A 217 -26.44 -4.54 -1.03
C GLY A 217 -25.19 -4.01 -1.74
N GLN A 218 -25.22 -2.80 -2.29
CA GLN A 218 -24.05 -2.16 -2.88
C GLN A 218 -23.28 -1.35 -1.81
N PRO A 219 -22.02 -1.67 -1.51
CA PRO A 219 -21.18 -0.84 -0.66
C PRO A 219 -20.91 0.53 -1.30
N TYR A 220 -20.98 1.58 -0.48
CA TYR A 220 -20.69 2.95 -0.87
C TYR A 220 -19.62 3.56 0.01
N ASN A 221 -18.65 4.24 -0.59
CA ASN A 221 -17.59 4.95 0.12
C ASN A 221 -18.03 6.40 0.39
N HIS A 222 -18.16 6.77 1.66
CA HIS A 222 -18.51 8.13 2.07
C HIS A 222 -17.29 9.02 2.24
N VAL A 223 -16.19 8.44 2.69
CA VAL A 223 -14.91 9.12 2.89
C VAL A 223 -13.82 8.24 2.31
N ASN A 224 -13.05 8.78 1.38
CA ASN A 224 -12.00 8.07 0.68
C ASN A 224 -10.62 8.57 1.14
N ASP A 225 -10.00 7.79 2.02
CA ASP A 225 -8.69 8.05 2.61
C ASP A 225 -7.49 7.55 1.74
N VAL A 226 -7.73 7.24 0.46
CA VAL A 226 -6.66 6.85 -0.49
C VAL A 226 -5.94 8.05 -1.07
N THR A 227 -6.60 9.20 -1.13
CA THR A 227 -6.02 10.43 -1.64
C THR A 227 -5.19 11.06 -0.54
N LEU A 228 -3.87 10.91 -0.64
CA LEU A 228 -2.93 11.69 0.16
C LEU A 228 -3.11 13.17 -0.17
N ASP A 229 -3.64 13.92 0.76
CA ASP A 229 -3.66 15.38 0.72
C ASP A 229 -2.32 15.95 1.20
#